data_503f7e61cff32eb836738d1e288e6698
#
_entry.id   503f7e61cff32eb836738d1e288e6698
#
_cell.length_a   1.000
_cell.length_b   1.000
_cell.length_c   1.000
_cell.angle_alpha   90.00
_cell.angle_beta   90.00
_cell.angle_gamma   90.00
#
_symmetry.space_group_name_H-M   'P 1'
#
loop_
_entity.id
_entity.type
_entity.pdbx_description
1 polymer ?
#
loop_
_entity_poly.entity_id
_entity_poly.type
_entity_poly.pdbx_seq_one_letter_code
_entity_poly.pdbx_strand_id
1 'polypeptide(L)'
;VIIALCLSRRKGEKGFKFFAMTDLVVIGLFVGQLVGRWGNFMNREAFGSETTLPWRMRLTTVAGAYIEVHPTFLYESLWNLVGLLLLLFVVSRARRFDGENTWFYFLWYGVGRSWIEGLRTDSLYLFDWTLFGAPIRVSQVLSIVMVFVSLFMLVYNIKIKPHKPEELWVNQVAARKAAQDALADTAAQPAAEPEVPETPESPEEDK
;
A
#
# COMPACT_ATOMS: atom_id res chain seq x y z
N VAL A 1 -10.63 -4.34 -6.23
CA VAL A 1 -11.47 -3.49 -5.35
C VAL A 1 -12.85 -4.12 -5.18
N ILE A 2 -13.61 -4.38 -6.27
CA ILE A 2 -14.98 -4.94 -6.21
C ILE A 2 -15.00 -6.30 -5.51
N ILE A 3 -14.06 -7.21 -5.83
CA ILE A 3 -13.95 -8.53 -5.19
C ILE A 3 -13.68 -8.39 -3.69
N ALA A 4 -12.78 -7.48 -3.29
CA ALA A 4 -12.48 -7.22 -1.88
C ALA A 4 -13.68 -6.64 -1.12
N LEU A 5 -14.44 -5.74 -1.75
CA LEU A 5 -15.69 -5.20 -1.20
C LEU A 5 -16.77 -6.28 -1.08
N CYS A 6 -16.91 -7.14 -2.08
CA CYS A 6 -17.86 -8.25 -2.05
C CYS A 6 -17.51 -9.28 -0.97
N LEU A 7 -16.22 -9.61 -0.80
CA LEU A 7 -15.75 -10.53 0.23
C LEU A 7 -15.92 -9.95 1.63
N SER A 8 -15.68 -8.63 1.82
CA SER A 8 -15.88 -7.97 3.11
C SER A 8 -17.36 -7.89 3.52
N ARG A 9 -18.27 -7.78 2.53
CA ARG A 9 -19.73 -7.74 2.78
C ARG A 9 -20.35 -9.13 2.97
N ARG A 10 -19.80 -10.17 2.33
CA ARG A 10 -20.40 -11.51 2.32
C ARG A 10 -20.19 -12.29 3.61
N LYS A 11 -19.16 -11.97 4.37
CA LYS A 11 -18.89 -12.59 5.67
C LYS A 11 -19.15 -11.56 6.75
N GLY A 12 -20.35 -11.51 7.27
CA GLY A 12 -20.68 -10.84 8.53
C GLY A 12 -19.82 -11.29 9.72
N GLU A 13 -18.91 -12.22 9.47
CA GLU A 13 -17.79 -12.61 10.31
C GLU A 13 -16.60 -11.68 10.03
N LYS A 14 -16.36 -10.76 10.88
CA LYS A 14 -15.11 -10.25 11.51
C LYS A 14 -13.76 -10.50 10.79
N GLY A 15 -13.71 -10.82 9.48
CA GLY A 15 -12.54 -11.39 8.83
C GLY A 15 -11.67 -10.43 8.02
N PHE A 16 -12.26 -9.53 7.24
CA PHE A 16 -11.49 -8.70 6.32
C PHE A 16 -11.84 -7.22 6.48
N LYS A 17 -10.89 -6.43 6.93
CA LYS A 17 -10.99 -4.97 6.85
C LYS A 17 -10.50 -4.50 5.48
N PHE A 18 -11.34 -3.78 4.74
CA PHE A 18 -11.03 -3.27 3.40
C PHE A 18 -9.69 -2.54 3.32
N PHE A 19 -9.44 -1.63 4.25
CA PHE A 19 -8.20 -0.85 4.27
C PHE A 19 -6.95 -1.68 4.58
N ALA A 20 -7.06 -2.73 5.39
CA ALA A 20 -5.95 -3.64 5.62
C ALA A 20 -5.56 -4.43 4.36
N MET A 21 -6.56 -4.79 3.52
CA MET A 21 -6.29 -5.40 2.22
C MET A 21 -5.67 -4.42 1.23
N THR A 22 -6.19 -3.19 1.14
CA THR A 22 -5.63 -2.20 0.23
C THR A 22 -4.19 -1.85 0.58
N ASP A 23 -3.83 -1.86 1.87
CA ASP A 23 -2.45 -1.67 2.34
C ASP A 23 -1.48 -2.73 1.78
N LEU A 24 -1.95 -3.94 1.53
CA LEU A 24 -1.16 -4.99 0.89
C LEU A 24 -1.11 -4.81 -0.63
N VAL A 25 -2.24 -4.46 -1.23
CA VAL A 25 -2.38 -4.27 -2.70
C VAL A 25 -1.47 -3.15 -3.20
N VAL A 26 -1.32 -2.05 -2.47
CA VAL A 26 -0.50 -0.91 -2.91
C VAL A 26 0.98 -1.24 -3.03
N ILE A 27 1.48 -2.23 -2.30
CA ILE A 27 2.85 -2.75 -2.47
C ILE A 27 2.99 -3.34 -3.88
N GLY A 28 2.03 -4.17 -4.27
CA GLY A 28 1.98 -4.73 -5.63
C GLY A 28 1.82 -3.67 -6.72
N LEU A 29 1.07 -2.58 -6.45
CA LEU A 29 0.92 -1.47 -7.38
C LEU A 29 2.25 -0.73 -7.60
N PHE A 30 3.03 -0.47 -6.55
CA PHE A 30 4.36 0.13 -6.70
C PHE A 30 5.28 -0.75 -7.55
N VAL A 31 5.32 -2.06 -7.29
CA VAL A 31 6.13 -3.01 -8.07
C VAL A 31 5.66 -3.04 -9.53
N GLY A 32 4.35 -3.13 -9.76
CA GLY A 32 3.78 -3.12 -11.10
C GLY A 32 4.09 -1.84 -11.88
N GLN A 33 4.02 -0.68 -11.24
CA GLN A 33 4.39 0.60 -11.85
C GLN A 33 5.89 0.71 -12.10
N LEU A 34 6.72 0.27 -11.15
CA LEU A 34 8.18 0.26 -11.29
C LEU A 34 8.60 -0.52 -12.55
N VAL A 35 8.09 -1.74 -12.71
CA VAL A 35 8.43 -2.62 -13.84
C VAL A 35 7.70 -2.18 -15.11
N GLY A 36 6.43 -1.80 -15.00
CA GLY A 36 5.60 -1.42 -16.16
C GLY A 36 6.13 -0.24 -16.96
N ARG A 37 6.85 0.70 -16.30
CA ARG A 37 7.49 1.84 -17.00
C ARG A 37 8.59 1.43 -17.99
N TRP A 38 9.22 0.30 -17.77
CA TRP A 38 10.19 -0.25 -18.73
C TRP A 38 9.51 -0.74 -20.01
N GLY A 39 8.21 -1.09 -19.98
CA GLY A 39 7.41 -1.33 -21.18
C GLY A 39 7.34 -0.10 -22.07
N ASN A 40 7.12 1.10 -21.50
CA ASN A 40 7.10 2.35 -22.26
C ASN A 40 8.46 2.62 -22.94
N PHE A 41 9.56 2.28 -22.30
CA PHE A 41 10.90 2.36 -22.91
C PHE A 41 11.03 1.43 -24.11
N MET A 42 10.60 0.17 -23.99
CA MET A 42 10.63 -0.80 -25.09
C MET A 42 9.73 -0.38 -26.26
N ASN A 43 8.56 0.15 -25.97
CA ASN A 43 7.61 0.64 -26.96
C ASN A 43 7.98 2.01 -27.55
N ARG A 44 9.00 2.69 -27.00
CA ARG A 44 9.41 4.04 -27.38
C ARG A 44 8.27 5.07 -27.30
N GLU A 45 7.45 4.97 -26.25
CA GLU A 45 6.28 5.81 -26.00
C GLU A 45 6.39 6.56 -24.69
N ALA A 46 5.49 7.55 -24.46
CA ALA A 46 5.37 8.29 -23.21
C ALA A 46 6.69 8.95 -22.77
N PHE A 47 7.49 9.40 -23.70
CA PHE A 47 8.72 10.16 -23.45
C PHE A 47 8.42 11.64 -23.16
N GLY A 48 9.40 12.35 -22.61
CA GLY A 48 9.28 13.78 -22.29
C GLY A 48 9.67 14.70 -23.44
N SER A 49 9.69 16.00 -23.16
CA SER A 49 10.16 17.03 -24.08
C SER A 49 11.63 16.86 -24.43
N GLU A 50 12.09 17.55 -25.47
CA GLU A 50 13.49 17.59 -25.86
C GLU A 50 14.37 18.14 -24.73
N THR A 51 15.58 17.58 -24.62
CA THR A 51 16.52 17.96 -23.54
C THR A 51 17.97 17.77 -23.95
N THR A 52 18.86 18.56 -23.35
CA THR A 52 20.31 18.46 -23.53
C THR A 52 21.00 17.78 -22.34
N LEU A 53 20.24 17.24 -21.38
CA LEU A 53 20.80 16.61 -20.18
C LEU A 53 21.69 15.40 -20.52
N PRO A 54 22.74 15.11 -19.72
CA PRO A 54 23.68 14.04 -20.01
C PRO A 54 23.07 12.64 -20.03
N TRP A 55 21.92 12.43 -19.37
CA TRP A 55 21.16 11.16 -19.33
C TRP A 55 19.94 11.12 -20.25
N ARG A 56 19.91 12.01 -21.27
CA ARG A 56 18.84 12.04 -22.29
C ARG A 56 18.73 10.73 -23.05
N MET A 57 17.51 10.39 -23.43
CA MET A 57 17.23 9.24 -24.27
C MET A 57 17.19 9.68 -25.75
N ARG A 58 17.91 8.96 -26.61
CA ARG A 58 17.87 9.21 -28.05
C ARG A 58 16.84 8.32 -28.72
N LEU A 59 15.94 8.92 -29.47
CA LEU A 59 14.92 8.25 -30.23
C LEU A 59 15.06 8.58 -31.72
N THR A 60 14.71 7.62 -32.58
CA THR A 60 14.62 7.83 -34.02
C THR A 60 13.16 8.14 -34.37
N THR A 61 12.90 9.25 -34.98
CA THR A 61 11.57 9.61 -35.50
C THR A 61 11.21 8.77 -36.69
N VAL A 62 9.91 8.76 -37.07
CA VAL A 62 9.41 8.08 -38.28
C VAL A 62 10.09 8.62 -39.54
N ALA A 63 10.51 9.88 -39.53
CA ALA A 63 11.26 10.52 -40.66
C ALA A 63 12.76 10.17 -40.66
N GLY A 64 13.23 9.31 -39.75
CA GLY A 64 14.65 8.91 -39.65
C GLY A 64 15.55 9.92 -38.93
N ALA A 65 15.01 11.04 -38.44
CA ALA A 65 15.77 12.02 -37.63
C ALA A 65 15.92 11.54 -36.19
N TYR A 66 17.01 11.97 -35.53
CA TYR A 66 17.22 11.69 -34.10
C TYR A 66 16.68 12.85 -33.28
N ILE A 67 15.95 12.51 -32.20
CA ILE A 67 15.56 13.46 -31.15
C ILE A 67 16.13 12.99 -29.81
N GLU A 68 16.45 13.94 -28.96
CA GLU A 68 16.98 13.68 -27.60
C GLU A 68 16.00 14.22 -26.58
N VAL A 69 15.41 13.32 -25.79
CA VAL A 69 14.26 13.59 -24.94
C VAL A 69 14.48 13.16 -23.48
N HIS A 70 13.66 13.71 -22.58
CA HIS A 70 13.63 13.28 -21.19
C HIS A 70 13.16 11.83 -21.08
N PRO A 71 13.93 10.94 -20.41
CA PRO A 71 13.53 9.54 -20.14
C PRO A 71 12.52 9.49 -18.99
N THR A 72 11.28 9.89 -19.24
CA THR A 72 10.23 9.95 -18.21
C THR A 72 9.95 8.60 -17.59
N PHE A 73 10.10 7.49 -18.36
CA PHE A 73 9.99 6.14 -17.83
C PHE A 73 10.98 5.89 -16.67
N LEU A 74 12.20 6.39 -16.79
CA LEU A 74 13.23 6.23 -15.76
C LEU A 74 12.89 7.06 -14.52
N TYR A 75 12.42 8.30 -14.71
CA TYR A 75 12.02 9.16 -13.60
C TYR A 75 10.86 8.56 -12.82
N GLU A 76 9.84 8.05 -13.51
CA GLU A 76 8.68 7.41 -12.88
C GLU A 76 9.09 6.09 -12.20
N SER A 77 9.98 5.31 -12.82
CA SER A 77 10.47 4.06 -12.24
C SER A 77 11.26 4.31 -10.95
N LEU A 78 12.21 5.26 -10.97
CA LEU A 78 12.99 5.63 -9.78
C LEU A 78 12.10 6.24 -8.67
N TRP A 79 11.14 7.09 -9.05
CA TRP A 79 10.18 7.66 -8.11
C TRP A 79 9.38 6.57 -7.40
N ASN A 80 8.86 5.60 -8.16
CA ASN A 80 8.13 4.47 -7.60
C ASN A 80 9.02 3.55 -6.75
N LEU A 81 10.29 3.36 -7.12
CA LEU A 81 11.25 2.61 -6.31
C LEU A 81 11.48 3.28 -4.96
N VAL A 82 11.73 4.59 -4.93
CA VAL A 82 11.91 5.33 -3.67
C VAL A 82 10.64 5.26 -2.82
N GLY A 83 9.45 5.43 -3.43
CA GLY A 83 8.17 5.30 -2.74
C GLY A 83 7.96 3.90 -2.14
N LEU A 84 8.31 2.85 -2.87
CA LEU A 84 8.25 1.46 -2.40
C LEU A 84 9.18 1.23 -1.20
N LEU A 85 10.42 1.71 -1.28
CA LEU A 85 11.38 1.58 -0.18
C LEU A 85 10.92 2.33 1.07
N LEU A 86 10.44 3.57 0.93
CA LEU A 86 9.86 4.32 2.04
C LEU A 86 8.63 3.62 2.62
N LEU A 87 7.76 3.09 1.77
CA LEU A 87 6.60 2.33 2.24
C LEU A 87 7.03 1.12 3.07
N LEU A 88 7.95 0.29 2.56
CA LEU A 88 8.34 -0.96 3.21
C LEU A 88 9.15 -0.73 4.49
N PHE A 89 10.11 0.20 4.45
CA PHE A 89 11.07 0.35 5.55
C PHE A 89 10.69 1.39 6.59
N VAL A 90 9.83 2.36 6.23
CA VAL A 90 9.42 3.44 7.12
C VAL A 90 7.94 3.33 7.48
N VAL A 91 7.05 3.48 6.50
CA VAL A 91 5.61 3.61 6.76
C VAL A 91 5.01 2.31 7.31
N SER A 92 5.29 1.18 6.66
CA SER A 92 4.75 -0.12 7.10
C SER A 92 5.26 -0.56 8.46
N ARG A 93 6.49 -0.18 8.83
CA ARG A 93 7.05 -0.50 10.16
C ARG A 93 6.47 0.37 11.28
N ALA A 94 6.19 1.63 10.98
CA ALA A 94 5.62 2.58 11.91
C ALA A 94 4.09 2.70 11.80
N ARG A 95 3.42 1.71 11.19
CA ARG A 95 2.00 1.76 10.87
C ARG A 95 1.12 1.99 12.11
N ARG A 96 0.25 2.99 12.04
CA ARG A 96 -0.60 3.47 13.14
C ARG A 96 -2.06 3.08 12.97
N PHE A 97 -2.53 2.94 11.72
CA PHE A 97 -3.92 2.58 11.39
C PHE A 97 -4.00 1.76 10.10
N ASP A 98 -5.08 1.02 9.92
CA ASP A 98 -5.34 0.28 8.68
C ASP A 98 -5.69 1.27 7.57
N GLY A 99 -4.95 1.25 6.46
CA GLY A 99 -5.05 2.19 5.34
C GLY A 99 -3.92 3.21 5.27
N GLU A 100 -2.99 3.25 6.22
CA GLU A 100 -1.88 4.20 6.22
C GLU A 100 -0.99 4.02 4.98
N ASN A 101 -0.67 2.78 4.61
CA ASN A 101 0.10 2.48 3.40
C ASN A 101 -0.65 2.93 2.13
N THR A 102 -1.96 2.77 2.11
CA THR A 102 -2.83 3.16 0.99
C THR A 102 -2.83 4.67 0.79
N TRP A 103 -3.01 5.43 1.87
CA TRP A 103 -2.98 6.89 1.79
C TRP A 103 -1.59 7.43 1.48
N PHE A 104 -0.53 6.80 2.00
CA PHE A 104 0.84 7.12 1.62
C PHE A 104 1.09 6.88 0.12
N TYR A 105 0.61 5.76 -0.43
CA TYR A 105 0.72 5.46 -1.86
C TYR A 105 0.05 6.54 -2.71
N PHE A 106 -1.18 6.94 -2.38
CA PHE A 106 -1.89 7.98 -3.12
C PHE A 106 -1.20 9.34 -3.01
N LEU A 107 -0.68 9.68 -1.85
CA LEU A 107 0.12 10.89 -1.66
C LEU A 107 1.37 10.87 -2.54
N TRP A 108 2.16 9.82 -2.44
CA TRP A 108 3.42 9.66 -3.17
C TRP A 108 3.22 9.65 -4.69
N TYR A 109 2.26 8.86 -5.16
CA TYR A 109 1.90 8.79 -6.57
C TYR A 109 1.40 10.14 -7.09
N GLY A 110 0.52 10.80 -6.36
CA GLY A 110 -0.02 12.11 -6.73
C GLY A 110 1.08 13.17 -6.86
N VAL A 111 2.01 13.23 -5.90
CA VAL A 111 3.17 14.15 -5.98
C VAL A 111 4.02 13.82 -7.21
N GLY A 112 4.39 12.57 -7.42
CA GLY A 112 5.18 12.15 -8.58
C GLY A 112 4.49 12.50 -9.91
N ARG A 113 3.21 12.17 -10.01
CA ARG A 113 2.44 12.41 -11.23
C ARG A 113 2.27 13.90 -11.53
N SER A 114 2.14 14.75 -10.52
CA SER A 114 1.95 16.18 -10.72
C SER A 114 3.15 16.88 -11.39
N TRP A 115 4.38 16.51 -11.07
CA TRP A 115 5.57 17.12 -11.67
C TRP A 115 6.05 16.38 -12.93
N ILE A 116 5.98 15.05 -12.98
CA ILE A 116 6.41 14.28 -14.15
C ILE A 116 5.50 14.54 -15.36
N GLU A 117 4.18 14.71 -15.12
CA GLU A 117 3.24 15.10 -16.17
C GLU A 117 3.61 16.43 -16.82
N GLY A 118 4.25 17.33 -16.07
CA GLY A 118 4.78 18.59 -16.60
C GLY A 118 5.83 18.40 -17.70
N LEU A 119 6.58 17.30 -17.68
CA LEU A 119 7.62 16.97 -18.65
C LEU A 119 7.09 16.23 -19.88
N ARG A 120 5.88 15.67 -19.84
CA ARG A 120 5.32 14.85 -20.92
C ARG A 120 4.75 15.71 -22.05
N THR A 121 4.84 15.18 -23.27
CA THR A 121 4.35 15.82 -24.49
C THR A 121 2.97 15.34 -24.91
N ASP A 122 2.52 14.18 -24.38
CA ASP A 122 1.26 13.48 -24.74
C ASP A 122 0.14 13.67 -23.71
N SER A 123 0.08 14.81 -23.06
CA SER A 123 -0.88 15.09 -21.99
C SER A 123 -2.27 15.42 -22.53
N LEU A 124 -3.32 14.95 -21.81
CA LEU A 124 -4.70 15.34 -22.04
C LEU A 124 -5.01 16.66 -21.33
N TYR A 125 -5.58 17.60 -22.06
CA TYR A 125 -5.93 18.93 -21.53
C TYR A 125 -7.41 18.97 -21.12
N LEU A 126 -7.68 19.74 -20.05
CA LEU A 126 -9.02 19.96 -19.51
C LEU A 126 -9.64 21.18 -20.21
N PHE A 127 -10.37 20.95 -21.31
CA PHE A 127 -10.95 22.01 -22.13
C PHE A 127 -9.89 23.06 -22.54
N ASP A 128 -10.30 24.22 -22.99
CA ASP A 128 -9.43 25.37 -23.34
C ASP A 128 -9.07 26.23 -22.10
N TRP A 129 -9.18 25.67 -20.91
CA TRP A 129 -8.89 26.41 -19.68
C TRP A 129 -7.39 26.50 -19.46
N THR A 130 -6.93 27.74 -19.24
CA THR A 130 -5.53 28.04 -18.91
C THR A 130 -5.42 28.60 -17.49
N LEU A 131 -4.41 28.14 -16.76
CA LEU A 131 -4.02 28.71 -15.46
C LEU A 131 -2.63 29.30 -15.60
N PHE A 132 -2.48 30.60 -15.30
CA PHE A 132 -1.22 31.36 -15.49
C PHE A 132 -0.63 31.24 -16.91
N GLY A 133 -1.49 31.17 -17.93
CA GLY A 133 -1.07 31.05 -19.35
C GLY A 133 -0.66 29.65 -19.81
N ALA A 134 -0.73 28.64 -18.96
CA ALA A 134 -0.49 27.24 -19.30
C ALA A 134 -1.79 26.45 -19.35
N PRO A 135 -2.00 25.57 -20.35
CA PRO A 135 -3.19 24.73 -20.41
C PRO A 135 -3.24 23.73 -19.26
N ILE A 136 -4.42 23.61 -18.63
CA ILE A 136 -4.63 22.73 -17.49
C ILE A 136 -4.69 21.28 -17.97
N ARG A 137 -3.87 20.41 -17.37
CA ARG A 137 -3.85 18.97 -17.69
C ARG A 137 -4.73 18.24 -16.69
N VAL A 138 -5.64 17.39 -17.19
CA VAL A 138 -6.58 16.59 -16.38
C VAL A 138 -5.86 15.76 -15.32
N SER A 139 -4.77 15.10 -15.72
CA SER A 139 -3.96 14.27 -14.83
C SER A 139 -3.31 15.05 -13.69
N GLN A 140 -2.90 16.31 -13.94
CA GLN A 140 -2.33 17.16 -12.89
C GLN A 140 -3.39 17.58 -11.85
N VAL A 141 -4.57 18.01 -12.31
CA VAL A 141 -5.67 18.36 -11.40
C VAL A 141 -6.05 17.17 -10.53
N LEU A 142 -6.26 16.01 -11.14
CA LEU A 142 -6.59 14.79 -10.39
C LEU A 142 -5.50 14.43 -9.37
N SER A 143 -4.24 14.55 -9.77
CA SER A 143 -3.09 14.28 -8.90
C SER A 143 -3.02 15.23 -7.71
N ILE A 144 -3.26 16.52 -7.94
CA ILE A 144 -3.28 17.55 -6.88
C ILE A 144 -4.42 17.26 -5.90
N VAL A 145 -5.63 16.98 -6.39
CA VAL A 145 -6.77 16.61 -5.54
C VAL A 145 -6.43 15.37 -4.71
N MET A 146 -5.82 14.36 -5.33
CA MET A 146 -5.42 13.14 -4.66
C MET A 146 -4.37 13.39 -3.55
N VAL A 147 -3.42 14.30 -3.78
CA VAL A 147 -2.43 14.74 -2.77
C VAL A 147 -3.13 15.37 -1.58
N PHE A 148 -4.03 16.33 -1.81
CA PHE A 148 -4.74 17.01 -0.71
C PHE A 148 -5.63 16.04 0.08
N VAL A 149 -6.39 15.18 -0.59
CA VAL A 149 -7.24 14.18 0.08
C VAL A 149 -6.39 13.21 0.90
N SER A 150 -5.29 12.71 0.34
CA SER A 150 -4.42 11.77 1.03
C SER A 150 -3.72 12.41 2.23
N LEU A 151 -3.23 13.63 2.07
CA LEU A 151 -2.62 14.40 3.16
C LEU A 151 -3.63 14.66 4.28
N PHE A 152 -4.85 15.10 3.92
CA PHE A 152 -5.93 15.29 4.89
C PHE A 152 -6.24 14.00 5.65
N MET A 153 -6.38 12.87 4.96
CA MET A 153 -6.69 11.58 5.58
C MET A 153 -5.55 11.08 6.49
N LEU A 154 -4.29 11.26 6.08
CA LEU A 154 -3.14 10.94 6.94
C LEU A 154 -3.12 11.80 8.19
N VAL A 155 -3.25 13.13 8.05
CA VAL A 155 -3.26 14.05 9.20
C VAL A 155 -4.46 13.77 10.10
N TYR A 156 -5.64 13.53 9.55
CA TYR A 156 -6.84 13.21 10.30
C TYR A 156 -6.66 11.96 11.17
N ASN A 157 -6.22 10.86 10.58
CA ASN A 157 -6.07 9.59 11.30
C ASN A 157 -4.87 9.58 12.26
N ILE A 158 -3.82 10.37 11.99
CA ILE A 158 -2.63 10.44 12.84
C ILE A 158 -2.82 11.43 14.01
N LYS A 159 -3.43 12.59 13.75
CA LYS A 159 -3.49 13.70 14.73
C LYS A 159 -4.85 13.86 15.39
N ILE A 160 -5.95 13.74 14.62
CA ILE A 160 -7.30 14.03 15.10
C ILE A 160 -7.96 12.77 15.66
N LYS A 161 -7.80 11.63 14.99
CA LYS A 161 -8.36 10.35 15.43
C LYS A 161 -7.25 9.30 15.58
N PRO A 162 -6.41 9.42 16.60
CA PRO A 162 -5.37 8.42 16.82
C PRO A 162 -5.97 7.05 17.10
N HIS A 163 -5.41 6.03 16.49
CA HIS A 163 -5.83 4.63 16.61
C HIS A 163 -4.93 3.90 17.60
N LYS A 164 -5.52 2.96 18.34
CA LYS A 164 -4.74 2.10 19.23
C LYS A 164 -4.08 0.97 18.42
N PRO A 165 -2.89 0.50 18.80
CA PRO A 165 -2.22 -0.62 18.13
C PRO A 165 -3.08 -1.90 18.08
N GLU A 166 -3.96 -2.09 19.07
CA GLU A 166 -4.89 -3.23 19.16
C GLU A 166 -5.98 -3.20 18.06
N GLU A 167 -6.27 -2.01 17.50
CA GLU A 167 -7.26 -1.84 16.44
C GLU A 167 -6.75 -2.25 15.06
N LEU A 168 -5.42 -2.39 14.91
CA LEU A 168 -4.81 -2.86 13.67
C LEU A 168 -5.23 -4.31 13.39
N TRP A 169 -5.68 -4.55 12.17
CA TRP A 169 -6.14 -5.89 11.75
C TRP A 169 -5.08 -6.97 11.95
N VAL A 170 -3.81 -6.66 11.68
CA VAL A 170 -2.70 -7.61 11.86
C VAL A 170 -2.59 -8.03 13.32
N ASN A 171 -2.69 -7.10 14.26
CA ASN A 171 -2.60 -7.38 15.69
C ASN A 171 -3.83 -8.15 16.18
N GLN A 172 -5.02 -7.84 15.65
CA GLN A 172 -6.24 -8.60 15.95
C GLN A 172 -6.17 -10.05 15.46
N VAL A 173 -5.61 -10.28 14.27
CA VAL A 173 -5.40 -11.64 13.73
C VAL A 173 -4.38 -12.40 14.58
N ALA A 174 -3.26 -11.76 14.94
CA ALA A 174 -2.24 -12.36 15.79
C ALA A 174 -2.80 -12.73 17.18
N ALA A 175 -3.57 -11.84 17.81
CA ALA A 175 -4.21 -12.11 19.10
C ALA A 175 -5.21 -13.27 19.02
N ARG A 176 -6.02 -13.36 17.94
CA ARG A 176 -6.95 -14.47 17.73
C ARG A 176 -6.22 -15.80 17.56
N LYS A 177 -5.13 -15.81 16.79
CA LYS A 177 -4.33 -17.00 16.59
C LYS A 177 -3.71 -17.46 17.91
N ALA A 178 -3.11 -16.57 18.67
CA ALA A 178 -2.55 -16.88 19.99
C ALA A 178 -3.61 -17.47 20.95
N ALA A 179 -4.83 -16.90 20.94
CA ALA A 179 -5.94 -17.44 21.75
C ALA A 179 -6.38 -18.83 21.30
N GLN A 180 -6.40 -19.11 19.99
CA GLN A 180 -6.72 -20.44 19.46
C GLN A 180 -5.64 -21.46 19.82
N ASP A 181 -4.37 -21.09 19.68
CA ASP A 181 -3.24 -21.94 20.03
C ASP A 181 -3.27 -22.29 21.53
N ALA A 182 -3.54 -21.31 22.41
CA ALA A 182 -3.67 -21.52 23.86
C ALA A 182 -4.85 -22.45 24.23
N LEU A 183 -5.99 -22.33 23.52
CA LEU A 183 -7.14 -23.24 23.72
C LEU A 183 -6.82 -24.67 23.26
N ALA A 184 -6.07 -24.82 22.16
CA ALA A 184 -5.65 -26.12 21.66
C ALA A 184 -4.67 -26.80 22.64
N ASP A 185 -3.73 -26.05 23.21
CA ASP A 185 -2.77 -26.54 24.20
C ASP A 185 -3.49 -26.99 25.49
N THR A 186 -4.49 -26.20 25.93
CA THR A 186 -5.30 -26.55 27.10
C THR A 186 -6.15 -27.81 26.87
N ALA A 187 -6.68 -27.98 25.66
CA ALA A 187 -7.46 -29.17 25.31
C ALA A 187 -6.59 -30.43 25.10
N ALA A 188 -5.29 -30.23 24.82
CA ALA A 188 -4.32 -31.33 24.66
C ALA A 188 -3.71 -31.80 25.99
N GLN A 189 -3.86 -31.03 27.09
CA GLN A 189 -3.45 -31.50 28.42
C GLN A 189 -4.41 -32.60 28.89
N PRO A 190 -3.93 -33.86 29.18
CA PRO A 190 -4.78 -34.88 29.74
C PRO A 190 -5.34 -34.36 31.08
N ALA A 191 -6.65 -34.56 31.27
CA ALA A 191 -7.30 -34.28 32.54
C ALA A 191 -6.49 -34.96 33.63
N ALA A 192 -6.01 -34.19 34.63
CA ALA A 192 -5.36 -34.76 35.79
C ALA A 192 -6.33 -35.79 36.38
N GLU A 193 -5.86 -37.02 36.44
CA GLU A 193 -6.59 -38.13 37.06
C GLU A 193 -7.01 -37.70 38.46
N PRO A 194 -8.29 -37.81 38.84
CA PRO A 194 -8.69 -37.39 40.18
C PRO A 194 -7.95 -38.28 41.20
N GLU A 195 -7.15 -37.65 42.03
CA GLU A 195 -6.56 -38.37 43.21
C GLU A 195 -7.67 -39.07 43.95
N VAL A 196 -7.65 -40.39 43.90
CA VAL A 196 -8.53 -41.24 44.69
C VAL A 196 -8.10 -41.04 46.17
N PRO A 197 -8.98 -40.56 47.05
CA PRO A 197 -8.62 -40.41 48.44
C PRO A 197 -8.24 -41.79 49.03
N GLU A 198 -7.02 -41.92 49.51
CA GLU A 198 -6.61 -43.13 50.25
C GLU A 198 -7.56 -43.37 51.40
N THR A 199 -8.20 -44.54 51.40
CA THR A 199 -9.05 -45.02 52.44
C THR A 199 -8.17 -45.27 53.68
N PRO A 200 -8.46 -44.75 54.87
CA PRO A 200 -7.66 -45.00 56.07
C PRO A 200 -7.75 -46.47 56.45
N GLU A 201 -6.58 -47.12 56.53
CA GLU A 201 -6.46 -48.47 57.06
C GLU A 201 -7.08 -48.55 58.47
N SER A 202 -8.01 -49.48 58.65
CA SER A 202 -8.55 -49.80 59.95
C SER A 202 -7.52 -50.51 60.79
N PRO A 203 -7.39 -50.22 62.10
CA PRO A 203 -6.43 -50.88 62.95
C PRO A 203 -6.77 -52.33 63.16
N GLU A 204 -5.81 -53.24 62.94
CA GLU A 204 -5.89 -54.65 63.31
C GLU A 204 -6.07 -54.75 64.81
N GLU A 205 -7.16 -55.38 65.23
CA GLU A 205 -7.36 -55.84 66.63
C GLU A 205 -6.52 -57.08 66.87
N ASP A 206 -5.55 -56.94 67.78
CA ASP A 206 -4.85 -58.06 68.44
C ASP A 206 -5.80 -58.93 69.24
N LYS A 207 -5.80 -60.23 69.00
CA LYS A 207 -6.13 -61.28 69.96
C LYS A 207 -5.29 -62.52 69.70
#